data_85a210f588dcbd338647dfeb4e94bbd2
#
_entry.id   85a210f588dcbd338647dfeb4e94bbd2
#
_cell.length_a   1.000
_cell.length_b   1.000
_cell.length_c   1.000
_cell.angle_alpha   90.00
_cell.angle_beta   90.00
_cell.angle_gamma   90.00
#
_symmetry.space_group_name_H-M   'P 1'
#
loop_
_entity.id
_entity.type
_entity.pdbx_description
1 polymer ?
#
loop_
_entity_poly.entity_id
_entity_poly.type
_entity_poly.pdbx_seq_one_letter_code
_entity_poly.pdbx_strand_id
1 'polypeptide(L)'
;MTTFDNTLYADGALIVGAGLAGLFTALKLAPRPVTVLSPKPLGTGASSAWAQGGVAAAMGEGDSPHAHAQDTEMAGAGIVDHGIAESVTAEAVARIEDLARWGTPFDRDDFGNFALGREAAHSANRIVKVEGDRAGWAIMQAIIAQVRKTPSIRVVEGITALSLARENGRVVGVYCRRLGDRYSEPVFIRARATILAAGGLGGLYAVTTNPPGVRGHAMGMAARAGAIIADPEFVQFHPTAILTNADPAPLATEALRGEGAILVNDLGIRFMPAIHPDAELAPRDIVARANFREIQAGRKVFLDTRQVLGADILTRFPTVSKYCLDAGIDPVRDMIPVTPAAHFHMGGVKVDERGRSSLPGLWVCGEASCTGLHGANRLASNSLLEAVVYGARIAEDIGGLEPARDLAPFKGIEWDEEEGNRAETVLRNTVAVQDLRRVMTDLVGVERDAAGLEQALRDIAHLEASAEQVTSAYLNMTTSATLVAAAALRRTESRGGHYRTDFPEPSESWEHHTEITLDEALAIRAAALSG
;
A
#
# COMPACT_ATOMS: atom_id res chain seq x y z
N MET A 1 34.92 8.64 11.13
CA MET A 1 34.77 7.56 10.15
C MET A 1 34.83 6.25 10.93
N THR A 2 33.69 5.77 11.39
CA THR A 2 33.62 4.49 12.11
C THR A 2 33.54 3.40 11.03
N THR A 3 34.61 2.63 10.89
CA THR A 3 34.65 1.42 10.08
C THR A 3 33.77 0.38 10.75
N PHE A 4 32.55 0.18 10.22
CA PHE A 4 31.71 -0.94 10.66
C PHE A 4 32.30 -2.23 10.11
N ASP A 5 32.78 -3.08 10.98
CA ASP A 5 33.38 -4.40 10.66
C ASP A 5 32.30 -5.43 10.18
N ASN A 6 31.03 -5.05 10.17
CA ASN A 6 29.87 -5.87 9.81
C ASN A 6 29.25 -5.50 8.45
N THR A 7 30.10 -5.32 7.41
CA THR A 7 29.60 -5.08 6.04
C THR A 7 29.35 -6.41 5.33
N LEU A 8 28.12 -6.65 4.93
CA LEU A 8 27.71 -7.76 4.09
C LEU A 8 27.49 -7.28 2.65
N TYR A 9 27.60 -8.17 1.69
CA TYR A 9 27.43 -7.81 0.27
C TYR A 9 26.34 -8.68 -0.35
N ALA A 10 25.33 -8.05 -0.92
CA ALA A 10 24.33 -8.73 -1.72
C ALA A 10 24.89 -9.00 -3.12
N ASP A 11 24.90 -10.25 -3.53
CA ASP A 11 25.20 -10.62 -4.91
C ASP A 11 24.07 -10.16 -5.81
N GLY A 12 24.31 -9.24 -6.73
CA GLY A 12 23.29 -8.72 -7.65
C GLY A 12 22.40 -7.64 -7.02
N ALA A 13 21.07 -7.86 -7.00
CA ALA A 13 20.10 -6.93 -6.50
C ALA A 13 19.70 -7.20 -5.04
N LEU A 14 19.45 -6.12 -4.28
CA LEU A 14 18.91 -6.16 -2.92
C LEU A 14 17.48 -5.62 -2.93
N ILE A 15 16.52 -6.43 -2.52
CA ILE A 15 15.10 -6.06 -2.44
C ILE A 15 14.69 -5.96 -0.98
N VAL A 16 14.10 -4.84 -0.59
CA VAL A 16 13.54 -4.60 0.73
C VAL A 16 12.02 -4.75 0.65
N GLY A 17 11.51 -5.86 1.17
CA GLY A 17 10.09 -6.20 1.17
C GLY A 17 9.77 -7.45 0.35
N ALA A 18 9.05 -8.37 0.97
CA ALA A 18 8.67 -9.68 0.41
C ALA A 18 7.15 -9.76 0.10
N GLY A 19 6.54 -8.64 -0.28
CA GLY A 19 5.21 -8.57 -0.88
C GLY A 19 5.23 -8.95 -2.36
N LEU A 20 4.09 -8.81 -3.04
CA LEU A 20 3.93 -9.15 -4.46
C LEU A 20 4.99 -8.46 -5.32
N ALA A 21 5.14 -7.15 -5.21
CA ALA A 21 6.09 -6.37 -6.01
C ALA A 21 7.53 -6.89 -5.86
N GLY A 22 8.00 -7.08 -4.62
CA GLY A 22 9.37 -7.53 -4.36
C GLY A 22 9.65 -8.96 -4.84
N LEU A 23 8.75 -9.91 -4.56
CA LEU A 23 8.93 -11.31 -4.97
C LEU A 23 8.76 -11.49 -6.49
N PHE A 24 7.85 -10.74 -7.12
CA PHE A 24 7.69 -10.73 -8.56
C PHE A 24 8.95 -10.19 -9.25
N THR A 25 9.50 -9.07 -8.77
CA THR A 25 10.78 -8.51 -9.25
C THR A 25 11.90 -9.54 -9.12
N ALA A 26 12.00 -10.24 -7.98
CA ALA A 26 13.01 -11.27 -7.76
C ALA A 26 12.91 -12.41 -8.77
N LEU A 27 11.69 -12.89 -9.06
CA LEU A 27 11.46 -13.94 -10.05
C LEU A 27 11.77 -13.48 -11.48
N LYS A 28 11.45 -12.24 -11.83
CA LYS A 28 11.79 -11.66 -13.15
C LYS A 28 13.28 -11.43 -13.33
N LEU A 29 14.05 -11.24 -12.26
CA LEU A 29 15.51 -11.14 -12.29
C LEU A 29 16.22 -12.50 -12.44
N ALA A 30 15.55 -13.63 -12.14
CA ALA A 30 16.16 -14.94 -12.28
C ALA A 30 16.66 -15.21 -13.72
N PRO A 31 17.85 -15.83 -13.92
CA PRO A 31 18.69 -16.51 -12.93
C PRO A 31 19.74 -15.62 -12.22
N ARG A 32 19.62 -14.29 -12.27
CA ARG A 32 20.55 -13.39 -11.57
C ARG A 32 20.40 -13.52 -10.06
N PRO A 33 21.48 -13.40 -9.29
CA PRO A 33 21.41 -13.41 -7.83
C PRO A 33 20.57 -12.25 -7.29
N VAL A 34 19.68 -12.55 -6.36
CA VAL A 34 18.83 -11.58 -5.66
C VAL A 34 18.79 -11.91 -4.18
N THR A 35 18.96 -10.89 -3.34
CA THR A 35 18.71 -11.00 -1.89
C THR A 35 17.44 -10.23 -1.57
N VAL A 36 16.45 -10.88 -0.96
CA VAL A 36 15.19 -10.28 -0.50
C VAL A 36 15.20 -10.23 1.03
N LEU A 37 15.01 -9.04 1.59
CA LEU A 37 14.87 -8.83 3.03
C LEU A 37 13.38 -8.80 3.41
N SER A 38 13.01 -9.59 4.42
CA SER A 38 11.66 -9.63 4.95
C SER A 38 11.66 -9.51 6.48
N PRO A 39 10.89 -8.61 7.08
CA PRO A 39 10.78 -8.53 8.53
C PRO A 39 10.04 -9.74 9.12
N LYS A 40 9.25 -10.44 8.33
CA LYS A 40 8.42 -11.59 8.74
C LYS A 40 8.61 -12.78 7.82
N PRO A 41 8.19 -13.97 8.24
CA PRO A 41 8.14 -15.14 7.35
C PRO A 41 7.35 -14.85 6.07
N LEU A 42 7.79 -15.42 4.95
CA LEU A 42 7.12 -15.28 3.66
C LEU A 42 5.62 -15.65 3.76
N GLY A 43 4.79 -14.83 3.15
CA GLY A 43 3.33 -14.99 3.17
C GLY A 43 2.65 -14.36 4.38
N THR A 44 3.41 -13.77 5.31
CA THR A 44 2.85 -13.06 6.46
C THR A 44 3.21 -11.58 6.44
N GLY A 45 2.27 -10.71 6.84
CA GLY A 45 2.52 -9.28 7.03
C GLY A 45 2.60 -8.41 5.79
N ALA A 46 2.38 -8.96 4.59
CA ALA A 46 2.29 -8.18 3.35
C ALA A 46 0.82 -7.94 2.97
N SER A 47 0.47 -6.68 2.64
CA SER A 47 -0.89 -6.30 2.20
C SER A 47 -1.36 -7.11 0.98
N SER A 48 -0.43 -7.51 0.11
CA SER A 48 -0.75 -8.30 -1.09
C SER A 48 -1.47 -9.61 -0.79
N ALA A 49 -1.14 -10.28 0.34
CA ALA A 49 -1.81 -11.51 0.75
C ALA A 49 -3.25 -11.28 1.27
N TRP A 50 -3.59 -10.04 1.59
CA TRP A 50 -4.90 -9.65 2.13
C TRP A 50 -5.84 -9.08 1.06
N ALA A 51 -5.35 -8.89 -0.17
CA ALA A 51 -6.15 -8.39 -1.27
C ALA A 51 -7.28 -9.38 -1.60
N GLN A 52 -8.52 -8.91 -1.46
CA GLN A 52 -9.73 -9.73 -1.68
C GLN A 52 -10.20 -9.71 -3.14
N GLY A 53 -9.95 -8.59 -3.85
CA GLY A 53 -10.25 -8.47 -5.27
C GLY A 53 -9.31 -9.32 -6.14
N GLY A 54 -9.33 -9.05 -7.45
CA GLY A 54 -8.43 -9.70 -8.40
C GLY A 54 -7.34 -8.77 -8.91
N VAL A 55 -6.82 -9.10 -10.09
CA VAL A 55 -5.93 -8.23 -10.86
C VAL A 55 -6.69 -7.72 -12.07
N ALA A 56 -6.69 -6.39 -12.28
CA ALA A 56 -7.36 -5.80 -13.44
C ALA A 56 -6.53 -6.06 -14.71
N ALA A 57 -7.16 -6.65 -15.74
CA ALA A 57 -6.56 -6.86 -17.05
C ALA A 57 -7.65 -6.94 -18.12
N ALA A 58 -7.54 -6.14 -19.17
CA ALA A 58 -8.49 -6.12 -20.28
C ALA A 58 -8.31 -7.38 -21.15
N MET A 59 -9.02 -8.45 -20.78
CA MET A 59 -8.95 -9.77 -21.43
C MET A 59 -10.31 -10.23 -21.95
N GLY A 60 -11.39 -9.50 -21.63
CA GLY A 60 -12.75 -9.83 -22.06
C GLY A 60 -13.04 -9.42 -23.49
N GLU A 61 -14.05 -10.05 -24.11
CA GLU A 61 -14.53 -9.66 -25.42
C GLU A 61 -15.07 -8.22 -25.40
N GLY A 62 -14.61 -7.39 -26.32
CA GLY A 62 -14.99 -5.96 -26.41
C GLY A 62 -14.29 -5.03 -25.43
N ASP A 63 -13.44 -5.54 -24.53
CA ASP A 63 -12.58 -4.73 -23.66
C ASP A 63 -11.22 -4.46 -24.32
N SER A 64 -10.52 -3.42 -23.85
CA SER A 64 -9.20 -3.06 -24.36
C SER A 64 -8.33 -2.41 -23.30
N PRO A 65 -6.99 -2.47 -23.43
CA PRO A 65 -6.09 -1.71 -22.58
C PRO A 65 -6.41 -0.22 -22.53
N HIS A 66 -6.80 0.37 -23.66
CA HIS A 66 -7.21 1.78 -23.73
C HIS A 66 -8.47 2.07 -22.90
N ALA A 67 -9.51 1.21 -22.98
CA ALA A 67 -10.71 1.37 -22.14
C ALA A 67 -10.38 1.21 -20.65
N HIS A 68 -9.42 0.34 -20.31
CA HIS A 68 -8.93 0.19 -18.95
C HIS A 68 -8.14 1.44 -18.49
N ALA A 69 -7.33 2.04 -19.37
CA ALA A 69 -6.63 3.30 -19.09
C ALA A 69 -7.61 4.44 -18.86
N GLN A 70 -8.66 4.56 -19.68
CA GLN A 70 -9.71 5.57 -19.50
C GLN A 70 -10.43 5.44 -18.15
N ASP A 71 -10.81 4.22 -17.74
CA ASP A 71 -11.40 4.00 -16.41
C ASP A 71 -10.43 4.39 -15.28
N THR A 72 -9.13 4.15 -15.47
CA THR A 72 -8.07 4.53 -14.53
C THR A 72 -7.96 6.05 -14.40
N GLU A 73 -7.97 6.78 -15.52
CA GLU A 73 -7.94 8.24 -15.56
C GLU A 73 -9.16 8.86 -14.90
N MET A 74 -10.35 8.33 -15.21
CA MET A 74 -11.60 8.79 -14.59
C MET A 74 -11.58 8.61 -13.07
N ALA A 75 -11.12 7.44 -12.58
CA ALA A 75 -11.02 7.17 -11.15
C ALA A 75 -9.99 8.06 -10.46
N GLY A 76 -8.90 8.42 -11.13
CA GLY A 76 -7.79 9.19 -10.57
C GLY A 76 -8.02 10.70 -10.52
N ALA A 77 -9.22 11.16 -10.86
CA ALA A 77 -9.70 12.53 -10.65
C ALA A 77 -8.83 13.63 -11.31
N GLY A 78 -8.38 13.40 -12.56
CA GLY A 78 -7.76 14.41 -13.41
C GLY A 78 -6.24 14.55 -13.30
N ILE A 79 -5.56 13.80 -12.44
CA ILE A 79 -4.09 13.86 -12.28
C ILE A 79 -3.36 12.53 -12.54
N VAL A 80 -4.02 11.59 -13.21
CA VAL A 80 -3.35 10.37 -13.69
C VAL A 80 -2.43 10.73 -14.87
N ASP A 81 -1.22 10.18 -14.89
CA ASP A 81 -0.36 10.26 -16.06
C ASP A 81 -0.92 9.36 -17.16
N HIS A 82 -1.40 9.97 -18.25
CA HIS A 82 -1.99 9.29 -19.39
C HIS A 82 -1.04 8.23 -19.98
N GLY A 83 0.24 8.58 -20.19
CA GLY A 83 1.23 7.67 -20.76
C GLY A 83 1.49 6.47 -19.87
N ILE A 84 1.49 6.68 -18.55
CA ILE A 84 1.64 5.60 -17.57
C ILE A 84 0.39 4.70 -17.58
N ALA A 85 -0.82 5.27 -17.57
CA ALA A 85 -2.05 4.49 -17.61
C ALA A 85 -2.12 3.58 -18.85
N GLU A 86 -1.88 4.14 -20.04
CA GLU A 86 -1.84 3.39 -21.29
C GLU A 86 -0.77 2.27 -21.27
N SER A 87 0.45 2.60 -20.83
CA SER A 87 1.55 1.63 -20.85
C SER A 87 1.38 0.51 -19.82
N VAL A 88 0.86 0.80 -18.62
CA VAL A 88 0.61 -0.21 -17.59
C VAL A 88 -0.52 -1.15 -17.99
N THR A 89 -1.62 -0.62 -18.52
CA THR A 89 -2.76 -1.44 -18.94
C THR A 89 -2.43 -2.30 -20.15
N ALA A 90 -1.56 -1.83 -21.05
CA ALA A 90 -1.08 -2.61 -22.19
C ALA A 90 -0.25 -3.85 -21.77
N GLU A 91 0.46 -3.79 -20.65
CA GLU A 91 1.23 -4.91 -20.14
C GLU A 91 0.40 -5.90 -19.28
N ALA A 92 -0.83 -5.58 -18.93
CA ALA A 92 -1.62 -6.32 -17.94
C ALA A 92 -1.76 -7.81 -18.31
N VAL A 93 -2.09 -8.12 -19.54
CA VAL A 93 -2.27 -9.51 -20.01
C VAL A 93 -1.01 -10.34 -19.83
N ALA A 94 0.14 -9.80 -20.24
CA ALA A 94 1.42 -10.50 -20.10
C ALA A 94 1.78 -10.77 -18.61
N ARG A 95 1.38 -9.88 -17.71
CA ARG A 95 1.61 -10.05 -16.26
C ARG A 95 0.68 -11.11 -15.66
N ILE A 96 -0.58 -11.20 -16.10
CA ILE A 96 -1.49 -12.29 -15.72
C ILE A 96 -0.93 -13.64 -16.18
N GLU A 97 -0.40 -13.71 -17.41
CA GLU A 97 0.23 -14.92 -17.94
C GLU A 97 1.49 -15.32 -17.14
N ASP A 98 2.31 -14.37 -16.73
CA ASP A 98 3.46 -14.63 -15.84
C ASP A 98 2.99 -15.27 -14.52
N LEU A 99 1.98 -14.70 -13.86
CA LEU A 99 1.40 -15.22 -12.63
C LEU A 99 0.80 -16.62 -12.81
N ALA A 100 0.06 -16.85 -13.89
CA ALA A 100 -0.52 -18.15 -14.22
C ALA A 100 0.57 -19.20 -14.48
N ARG A 101 1.64 -18.84 -15.21
CA ARG A 101 2.80 -19.71 -15.46
C ARG A 101 3.50 -20.12 -14.17
N TRP A 102 3.51 -19.25 -13.16
CA TRP A 102 4.08 -19.55 -11.84
C TRP A 102 3.10 -20.26 -10.91
N GLY A 103 1.92 -20.63 -11.40
CA GLY A 103 0.99 -21.53 -10.71
C GLY A 103 -0.13 -20.83 -9.95
N THR A 104 -0.40 -19.55 -10.23
CA THR A 104 -1.60 -18.90 -9.67
C THR A 104 -2.85 -19.58 -10.23
N PRO A 105 -3.74 -20.10 -9.37
CA PRO A 105 -4.91 -20.86 -9.78
C PRO A 105 -6.09 -19.92 -10.11
N PHE A 106 -5.94 -19.08 -11.14
CA PHE A 106 -7.02 -18.19 -11.58
C PHE A 106 -8.26 -18.97 -11.98
N ASP A 107 -9.42 -18.46 -11.62
CA ASP A 107 -10.72 -19.01 -11.99
C ASP A 107 -10.86 -19.01 -13.51
N ARG A 108 -11.53 -20.07 -14.03
CA ARG A 108 -11.77 -20.22 -15.47
C ARG A 108 -13.25 -20.47 -15.75
N ASP A 109 -13.68 -19.99 -16.91
CA ASP A 109 -15.02 -20.29 -17.42
C ASP A 109 -15.09 -21.72 -18.01
N ASP A 110 -16.28 -22.11 -18.46
CA ASP A 110 -16.53 -23.44 -19.06
C ASP A 110 -15.76 -23.69 -20.35
N PHE A 111 -15.21 -22.64 -20.97
CA PHE A 111 -14.39 -22.70 -22.18
C PHE A 111 -12.88 -22.69 -21.87
N GLY A 112 -12.49 -22.58 -20.62
CA GLY A 112 -11.10 -22.54 -20.18
C GLY A 112 -10.45 -21.14 -20.22
N ASN A 113 -11.18 -20.08 -20.55
CA ASN A 113 -10.71 -18.70 -20.44
C ASN A 113 -10.69 -18.24 -18.98
N PHE A 114 -9.95 -17.17 -18.67
CA PHE A 114 -10.00 -16.57 -17.35
C PHE A 114 -11.40 -16.05 -17.03
N ALA A 115 -11.95 -16.42 -15.87
CA ALA A 115 -13.21 -15.90 -15.39
C ALA A 115 -13.03 -14.45 -14.92
N LEU A 116 -13.81 -13.55 -15.52
CA LEU A 116 -13.69 -12.11 -15.28
C LEU A 116 -14.85 -11.60 -14.44
N GLY A 117 -14.54 -10.76 -13.49
CA GLY A 117 -15.50 -10.02 -12.70
C GLY A 117 -15.44 -8.52 -12.94
N ARG A 118 -16.36 -7.80 -12.31
CA ARG A 118 -16.42 -6.34 -12.34
C ARG A 118 -16.37 -5.78 -10.92
N GLU A 119 -15.64 -4.70 -10.73
CA GLU A 119 -15.68 -3.86 -9.53
C GLU A 119 -16.18 -2.47 -9.90
N ALA A 120 -16.55 -1.67 -8.89
CA ALA A 120 -17.05 -0.32 -9.12
C ALA A 120 -16.04 0.53 -9.89
N ALA A 121 -16.54 1.48 -10.68
CA ALA A 121 -15.79 2.37 -11.57
C ALA A 121 -15.07 1.68 -12.75
N HIS A 122 -15.21 0.37 -12.94
CA HIS A 122 -14.81 -0.30 -14.18
C HIS A 122 -15.96 -0.32 -15.20
N SER A 123 -15.70 0.03 -16.45
CA SER A 123 -16.67 0.00 -17.54
C SER A 123 -16.92 -1.41 -18.06
N ALA A 124 -15.99 -2.35 -17.85
CA ALA A 124 -16.05 -3.73 -18.34
C ALA A 124 -15.69 -4.77 -17.26
N ASN A 125 -16.01 -6.05 -17.54
CA ASN A 125 -15.56 -7.19 -16.73
C ASN A 125 -14.09 -7.46 -17.06
N ARG A 126 -13.17 -7.05 -16.18
CA ARG A 126 -11.73 -7.22 -16.39
C ARG A 126 -10.97 -7.68 -15.14
N ILE A 127 -11.66 -7.98 -14.07
CA ILE A 127 -11.02 -8.42 -12.84
C ILE A 127 -10.81 -9.93 -12.89
N VAL A 128 -9.55 -10.36 -13.03
CA VAL A 128 -9.16 -11.77 -13.02
C VAL A 128 -9.15 -12.25 -11.57
N LYS A 129 -10.01 -13.21 -11.25
CA LYS A 129 -10.33 -13.65 -9.89
C LYS A 129 -9.66 -14.96 -9.50
N VAL A 130 -9.59 -15.24 -8.19
CA VAL A 130 -9.25 -16.55 -7.65
C VAL A 130 -10.20 -16.85 -6.47
N GLU A 131 -10.99 -17.91 -6.58
CA GLU A 131 -11.85 -18.44 -5.52
C GLU A 131 -12.64 -17.35 -4.76
N GLY A 132 -13.37 -16.50 -5.49
CA GLY A 132 -14.17 -15.43 -4.90
C GLY A 132 -13.33 -14.25 -4.40
N ASP A 133 -13.05 -14.19 -3.09
CA ASP A 133 -12.34 -13.09 -2.42
C ASP A 133 -10.94 -13.49 -1.90
N ARG A 134 -10.25 -14.41 -2.59
CA ARG A 134 -8.97 -14.99 -2.15
C ARG A 134 -7.79 -14.71 -3.07
N ALA A 135 -7.93 -13.80 -4.03
CA ALA A 135 -6.93 -13.60 -5.08
C ALA A 135 -5.53 -13.27 -4.53
N GLY A 136 -5.41 -12.33 -3.61
CA GLY A 136 -4.12 -11.94 -3.05
C GLY A 136 -3.41 -13.09 -2.33
N TRP A 137 -4.15 -13.87 -1.53
CA TRP A 137 -3.59 -15.02 -0.84
C TRP A 137 -3.07 -16.07 -1.84
N ALA A 138 -3.88 -16.44 -2.83
CA ALA A 138 -3.53 -17.47 -3.81
C ALA A 138 -2.34 -17.07 -4.69
N ILE A 139 -2.30 -15.82 -5.16
CA ILE A 139 -1.16 -15.25 -5.90
C ILE A 139 0.11 -15.34 -5.04
N MET A 140 0.05 -14.92 -3.79
CA MET A 140 1.21 -14.95 -2.90
C MET A 140 1.70 -16.37 -2.64
N GLN A 141 0.80 -17.36 -2.45
CA GLN A 141 1.19 -18.77 -2.28
C GLN A 141 1.92 -19.30 -3.52
N ALA A 142 1.41 -19.03 -4.72
CA ALA A 142 2.04 -19.44 -5.97
C ALA A 142 3.44 -18.83 -6.14
N ILE A 143 3.56 -17.52 -5.94
CA ILE A 143 4.84 -16.80 -6.05
C ILE A 143 5.85 -17.29 -5.01
N ILE A 144 5.45 -17.48 -3.75
CA ILE A 144 6.33 -18.00 -2.69
C ILE A 144 6.81 -19.40 -3.04
N ALA A 145 5.92 -20.26 -3.55
CA ALA A 145 6.31 -21.61 -3.98
C ALA A 145 7.34 -21.57 -5.12
N GLN A 146 7.19 -20.62 -6.06
CA GLN A 146 8.14 -20.44 -7.16
C GLN A 146 9.47 -19.85 -6.67
N VAL A 147 9.46 -18.85 -5.78
CA VAL A 147 10.67 -18.27 -5.17
C VAL A 147 11.49 -19.35 -4.46
N ARG A 148 10.85 -20.22 -3.67
CA ARG A 148 11.52 -21.33 -2.97
C ARG A 148 12.19 -22.35 -3.91
N LYS A 149 11.72 -22.45 -5.16
CA LYS A 149 12.27 -23.33 -6.20
C LYS A 149 13.38 -22.66 -7.03
N THR A 150 13.62 -21.35 -6.84
CA THR A 150 14.55 -20.57 -7.65
C THR A 150 15.86 -20.33 -6.89
N PRO A 151 16.94 -21.08 -7.19
CA PRO A 151 18.19 -21.07 -6.40
C PRO A 151 18.91 -19.72 -6.38
N SER A 152 18.67 -18.85 -7.37
CA SER A 152 19.27 -17.51 -7.46
C SER A 152 18.64 -16.50 -6.51
N ILE A 153 17.51 -16.83 -5.87
CA ILE A 153 16.81 -15.94 -4.95
C ILE A 153 17.07 -16.40 -3.51
N ARG A 154 17.70 -15.52 -2.74
CA ARG A 154 17.89 -15.71 -1.30
C ARG A 154 16.91 -14.82 -0.55
N VAL A 155 16.08 -15.39 0.32
CA VAL A 155 15.22 -14.64 1.24
C VAL A 155 15.83 -14.69 2.63
N VAL A 156 15.98 -13.50 3.23
CA VAL A 156 16.43 -13.33 4.62
C VAL A 156 15.25 -12.81 5.43
N GLU A 157 14.69 -13.67 6.25
CA GLU A 157 13.56 -13.39 7.11
C GLU A 157 13.99 -12.85 8.48
N GLY A 158 13.11 -12.16 9.20
CA GLY A 158 13.37 -11.62 10.52
C GLY A 158 14.24 -10.35 10.53
N ILE A 159 14.43 -9.70 9.38
CA ILE A 159 15.25 -8.49 9.23
C ILE A 159 14.40 -7.28 8.84
N THR A 160 14.62 -6.15 9.49
CA THR A 160 14.03 -4.86 9.12
C THR A 160 15.08 -3.90 8.60
N ALA A 161 14.81 -3.26 7.45
CA ALA A 161 15.60 -2.16 6.95
C ALA A 161 15.32 -0.90 7.79
N LEU A 162 16.36 -0.15 8.13
CA LEU A 162 16.33 1.03 8.98
C LEU A 162 16.52 2.32 8.21
N SER A 163 17.51 2.32 7.30
CA SER A 163 17.87 3.47 6.48
C SER A 163 18.61 3.03 5.22
N LEU A 164 18.60 3.88 4.21
CA LEU A 164 19.43 3.73 3.01
C LEU A 164 20.84 4.23 3.27
N ALA A 165 21.84 3.50 2.76
CA ALA A 165 23.22 3.94 2.76
C ALA A 165 23.52 4.70 1.46
N ARG A 166 24.19 5.86 1.55
CA ARG A 166 24.58 6.66 0.39
C ARG A 166 26.08 6.91 0.37
N GLU A 167 26.65 6.84 -0.80
CA GLU A 167 28.03 7.24 -1.09
C GLU A 167 28.05 8.06 -2.40
N ASN A 168 28.70 9.21 -2.38
CA ASN A 168 28.80 10.10 -3.55
C ASN A 168 27.44 10.37 -4.25
N GLY A 169 26.39 10.60 -3.47
CA GLY A 169 25.05 10.87 -3.99
C GLY A 169 24.25 9.63 -4.45
N ARG A 170 24.87 8.44 -4.48
CA ARG A 170 24.25 7.18 -4.91
C ARG A 170 23.84 6.32 -3.72
N VAL A 171 22.70 5.63 -3.80
CA VAL A 171 22.34 4.56 -2.87
C VAL A 171 23.21 3.34 -3.15
N VAL A 172 23.85 2.82 -2.09
CA VAL A 172 24.79 1.69 -2.17
C VAL A 172 24.38 0.51 -1.29
N GLY A 173 23.18 0.53 -0.74
CA GLY A 173 22.64 -0.53 0.10
C GLY A 173 21.78 -0.01 1.24
N VAL A 174 21.58 -0.86 2.26
CA VAL A 174 20.74 -0.54 3.42
C VAL A 174 21.44 -0.89 4.73
N TYR A 175 21.16 -0.10 5.76
CA TYR A 175 21.37 -0.51 7.14
C TYR A 175 20.14 -1.27 7.62
N CYS A 176 20.35 -2.42 8.21
CA CYS A 176 19.28 -3.27 8.71
C CYS A 176 19.60 -3.84 10.09
N ARG A 177 18.58 -4.36 10.75
CA ARG A 177 18.68 -4.98 12.06
C ARG A 177 17.70 -6.16 12.15
N ARG A 178 17.92 -7.08 13.08
CA ARG A 178 16.92 -8.10 13.39
C ARG A 178 15.61 -7.43 13.81
N LEU A 179 14.50 -7.94 13.36
CA LEU A 179 13.19 -7.43 13.75
C LEU A 179 13.04 -7.51 15.27
N GLY A 180 12.76 -6.36 15.87
CA GLY A 180 12.54 -6.25 17.29
C GLY A 180 13.77 -6.07 18.16
N ASP A 181 14.95 -6.29 17.64
CA ASP A 181 16.20 -5.98 18.34
C ASP A 181 16.47 -4.47 18.29
N ARG A 182 16.61 -3.85 19.47
CA ARG A 182 16.84 -2.40 19.62
C ARG A 182 18.29 -2.08 19.94
N TYR A 183 19.07 -3.05 20.35
CA TYR A 183 20.36 -2.85 20.99
C TYR A 183 21.55 -3.34 20.16
N SER A 184 21.35 -4.29 19.23
CA SER A 184 22.44 -4.72 18.36
C SER A 184 22.85 -3.61 17.40
N GLU A 185 24.13 -3.61 17.04
CA GLU A 185 24.62 -2.71 15.99
C GLU A 185 23.95 -3.03 14.64
N PRO A 186 23.54 -2.01 13.87
CA PRO A 186 22.99 -2.23 12.53
C PRO A 186 24.01 -2.93 11.63
N VAL A 187 23.53 -3.86 10.83
CA VAL A 187 24.33 -4.51 9.78
C VAL A 187 24.16 -3.71 8.49
N PHE A 188 25.26 -3.39 7.83
CA PHE A 188 25.23 -2.77 6.51
C PHE A 188 25.25 -3.86 5.43
N ILE A 189 24.21 -3.88 4.59
CA ILE A 189 24.17 -4.73 3.40
C ILE A 189 24.40 -3.84 2.17
N ARG A 190 25.58 -3.99 1.57
CA ARG A 190 25.97 -3.28 0.36
C ARG A 190 25.38 -3.96 -0.88
N ALA A 191 24.88 -3.16 -1.83
CA ALA A 191 24.33 -3.64 -3.09
C ALA A 191 24.56 -2.62 -4.20
N ARG A 192 24.65 -3.08 -5.45
CA ARG A 192 24.72 -2.21 -6.65
C ARG A 192 23.37 -1.65 -7.06
N ALA A 193 22.30 -2.43 -6.83
CA ALA A 193 20.92 -2.03 -7.04
C ALA A 193 20.13 -2.33 -5.78
N THR A 194 19.46 -1.32 -5.24
CA THR A 194 18.56 -1.43 -4.10
C THR A 194 17.13 -1.17 -4.56
N ILE A 195 16.21 -2.09 -4.28
CA ILE A 195 14.81 -1.97 -4.63
C ILE A 195 13.99 -1.87 -3.35
N LEU A 196 13.20 -0.81 -3.18
CA LEU A 196 12.21 -0.70 -2.12
C LEU A 196 10.86 -1.22 -2.62
N ALA A 197 10.34 -2.25 -1.95
CA ALA A 197 9.04 -2.88 -2.21
C ALA A 197 8.32 -3.17 -0.88
N ALA A 198 8.48 -2.26 0.11
CA ALA A 198 8.07 -2.50 1.50
C ALA A 198 6.67 -1.97 1.84
N GLY A 199 5.82 -1.74 0.83
CA GLY A 199 4.43 -1.34 0.98
C GLY A 199 4.22 0.13 1.33
N GLY A 200 2.96 0.51 1.53
CA GLY A 200 2.51 1.88 1.77
C GLY A 200 2.53 2.30 3.24
N LEU A 201 1.52 3.09 3.63
CA LEU A 201 1.50 3.75 4.94
C LEU A 201 0.17 3.61 5.73
N GLY A 202 -0.79 2.81 5.26
CA GLY A 202 -2.12 2.75 5.90
C GLY A 202 -2.09 2.41 7.40
N GLY A 203 -1.08 1.68 7.88
CA GLY A 203 -0.87 1.40 9.30
C GLY A 203 -0.42 2.60 10.15
N LEU A 204 -0.20 3.78 9.55
CA LEU A 204 -0.07 5.06 10.29
C LEU A 204 -1.41 5.56 10.82
N TYR A 205 -2.53 5.01 10.38
CA TYR A 205 -3.86 5.36 10.84
C TYR A 205 -4.36 4.36 11.89
N ALA A 206 -5.10 4.83 12.88
CA ALA A 206 -5.65 3.98 13.93
C ALA A 206 -6.71 3.02 13.38
N VAL A 207 -7.50 3.48 12.39
CA VAL A 207 -8.47 2.65 11.68
C VAL A 207 -7.92 2.36 10.27
N THR A 208 -7.52 1.12 10.05
CA THR A 208 -6.87 0.69 8.80
C THR A 208 -7.20 -0.76 8.46
N THR A 209 -7.22 -1.08 7.17
CA THR A 209 -7.29 -2.47 6.67
C THR A 209 -5.93 -3.06 6.35
N ASN A 210 -4.85 -2.31 6.62
CA ASN A 210 -3.48 -2.72 6.28
C ASN A 210 -2.82 -3.51 7.41
N PRO A 211 -1.91 -4.45 7.08
CA PRO A 211 -1.12 -5.15 8.09
C PRO A 211 -0.36 -4.19 9.01
N PRO A 212 -0.17 -4.55 10.29
CA PRO A 212 0.44 -3.67 11.30
C PRO A 212 1.85 -3.16 10.97
N GLY A 213 2.57 -3.81 10.06
CA GLY A 213 3.92 -3.40 9.63
C GLY A 213 3.94 -2.37 8.50
N VAL A 214 2.81 -2.08 7.86
CA VAL A 214 2.71 -1.18 6.70
C VAL A 214 2.48 0.26 7.20
N ARG A 215 3.57 0.95 7.58
CA ARG A 215 3.55 2.23 8.29
C ARG A 215 4.44 3.31 7.65
N GLY A 216 4.58 3.30 6.34
CA GLY A 216 5.35 4.32 5.61
C GLY A 216 6.88 4.17 5.73
N HIS A 217 7.39 3.03 6.19
CA HIS A 217 8.83 2.87 6.39
C HIS A 217 9.65 3.07 5.10
N ALA A 218 9.16 2.59 3.95
CA ALA A 218 9.85 2.76 2.67
C ALA A 218 9.93 4.24 2.27
N MET A 219 8.81 4.97 2.33
CA MET A 219 8.75 6.39 2.01
C MET A 219 9.61 7.21 2.97
N GLY A 220 9.52 6.95 4.28
CA GLY A 220 10.34 7.63 5.28
C GLY A 220 11.84 7.39 5.09
N MET A 221 12.27 6.16 4.80
CA MET A 221 13.68 5.86 4.49
C MET A 221 14.17 6.59 3.24
N ALA A 222 13.37 6.59 2.18
CA ALA A 222 13.73 7.23 0.92
C ALA A 222 13.80 8.76 1.07
N ALA A 223 12.81 9.37 1.73
CA ALA A 223 12.78 10.81 1.99
C ALA A 223 13.97 11.27 2.85
N ARG A 224 14.31 10.53 3.91
CA ARG A 224 15.49 10.80 4.76
C ARG A 224 16.80 10.62 4.00
N ALA A 225 16.81 9.83 2.96
CA ALA A 225 17.93 9.72 2.03
C ALA A 225 17.95 10.82 0.96
N GLY A 226 16.95 11.70 0.91
CA GLY A 226 16.85 12.82 -0.04
C GLY A 226 16.12 12.48 -1.34
N ALA A 227 15.33 11.42 -1.37
CA ALA A 227 14.45 11.12 -2.51
C ALA A 227 13.29 12.13 -2.59
N ILE A 228 12.83 12.42 -3.80
CA ILE A 228 11.60 13.17 -4.04
C ILE A 228 10.42 12.26 -3.76
N ILE A 229 9.46 12.78 -3.01
CA ILE A 229 8.18 12.11 -2.72
C ILE A 229 7.11 12.80 -3.56
N ALA A 230 6.23 12.01 -4.18
CA ALA A 230 5.11 12.55 -4.94
C ALA A 230 3.78 12.14 -4.30
N ASP A 231 2.82 13.06 -4.33
CA ASP A 231 1.43 12.86 -3.94
C ASP A 231 1.19 12.28 -2.52
N PRO A 232 1.99 12.60 -1.50
CA PRO A 232 1.85 11.95 -0.21
C PRO A 232 0.51 12.25 0.49
N GLU A 233 -0.21 13.31 0.12
CA GLU A 233 -1.52 13.68 0.64
C GLU A 233 -2.66 12.77 0.19
N PHE A 234 -2.47 11.99 -0.89
CA PHE A 234 -3.54 11.15 -1.42
C PHE A 234 -3.56 9.77 -0.77
N VAL A 235 -4.38 9.64 0.25
CA VAL A 235 -4.67 8.39 0.97
C VAL A 235 -6.09 7.97 0.65
N GLN A 236 -6.27 6.76 0.12
CA GLN A 236 -7.58 6.18 -0.13
C GLN A 236 -8.12 5.53 1.15
N PHE A 237 -9.28 5.97 1.58
CA PHE A 237 -10.04 5.32 2.65
C PHE A 237 -11.06 4.37 2.04
N HIS A 238 -11.00 3.08 2.43
CA HIS A 238 -12.03 2.13 2.02
C HIS A 238 -13.29 2.36 2.83
N PRO A 239 -14.47 2.49 2.19
CA PRO A 239 -15.69 2.86 2.91
C PRO A 239 -16.23 1.78 3.85
N THR A 240 -15.93 0.50 3.60
CA THR A 240 -16.58 -0.64 4.24
C THR A 240 -15.57 -1.57 4.93
N ALA A 241 -14.73 -1.03 5.81
CA ALA A 241 -14.06 -1.87 6.81
C ALA A 241 -15.09 -2.32 7.85
N ILE A 242 -15.05 -3.59 8.25
CA ILE A 242 -15.97 -4.15 9.25
C ILE A 242 -15.61 -3.57 10.61
N LEU A 243 -16.57 -2.91 11.26
CA LEU A 243 -16.38 -2.31 12.56
C LEU A 243 -16.34 -3.39 13.64
N THR A 244 -15.15 -3.73 14.09
CA THR A 244 -14.85 -4.69 15.15
C THR A 244 -13.80 -4.12 16.09
N ASN A 245 -13.43 -4.88 17.15
CA ASN A 245 -12.32 -4.54 18.03
C ASN A 245 -10.95 -4.97 17.46
N ALA A 246 -10.91 -5.50 16.24
CA ALA A 246 -9.67 -5.96 15.62
C ALA A 246 -8.85 -4.77 15.09
N ASP A 247 -7.55 -4.81 15.29
CA ASP A 247 -6.56 -3.90 14.69
C ASP A 247 -5.50 -4.76 13.95
N PRO A 248 -5.50 -4.73 12.64
CA PRO A 248 -6.30 -3.93 11.72
C PRO A 248 -7.76 -4.39 11.56
N ALA A 249 -8.61 -3.45 11.08
CA ALA A 249 -10.00 -3.73 10.81
C ALA A 249 -10.14 -4.67 9.60
N PRO A 250 -10.97 -5.72 9.69
CA PRO A 250 -11.24 -6.60 8.56
C PRO A 250 -11.97 -5.86 7.43
N LEU A 251 -11.74 -6.28 6.19
CA LEU A 251 -12.34 -5.65 5.02
C LEU A 251 -13.60 -6.38 4.56
N ALA A 252 -14.71 -5.65 4.40
CA ALA A 252 -15.83 -6.07 3.55
C ALA A 252 -15.58 -5.54 2.13
N THR A 253 -15.23 -6.46 1.23
CA THR A 253 -14.80 -6.14 -0.15
C THR A 253 -15.80 -5.29 -0.91
N GLU A 254 -15.31 -4.47 -1.83
CA GLU A 254 -16.14 -3.67 -2.74
C GLU A 254 -17.06 -4.51 -3.63
N ALA A 255 -16.67 -5.74 -3.92
CA ALA A 255 -17.47 -6.67 -4.70
C ALA A 255 -18.87 -6.90 -4.10
N LEU A 256 -19.02 -6.79 -2.76
CA LEU A 256 -20.36 -6.86 -2.13
C LEU A 256 -21.29 -5.75 -2.63
N ARG A 257 -20.76 -4.52 -2.78
CA ARG A 257 -21.53 -3.40 -3.35
C ARG A 257 -21.78 -3.61 -4.85
N GLY A 258 -20.81 -4.19 -5.55
CA GLY A 258 -20.96 -4.63 -6.94
C GLY A 258 -22.08 -5.64 -7.14
N GLU A 259 -22.33 -6.51 -6.16
CA GLU A 259 -23.46 -7.46 -6.16
C GLU A 259 -24.79 -6.79 -5.76
N GLY A 260 -24.79 -5.52 -5.38
CA GLY A 260 -25.98 -4.76 -5.04
C GLY A 260 -26.22 -4.58 -3.52
N ALA A 261 -25.23 -4.86 -2.67
CA ALA A 261 -25.33 -4.54 -1.25
C ALA A 261 -25.47 -3.01 -1.06
N ILE A 262 -26.32 -2.57 -0.13
CA ILE A 262 -26.65 -1.17 0.11
C ILE A 262 -26.08 -0.68 1.45
N LEU A 263 -25.83 0.63 1.54
CA LEU A 263 -25.41 1.30 2.77
C LEU A 263 -26.61 1.95 3.44
N VAL A 264 -26.82 1.60 4.69
CA VAL A 264 -27.91 2.13 5.53
C VAL A 264 -27.38 2.62 6.87
N ASN A 265 -27.99 3.65 7.43
CA ASN A 265 -27.69 4.07 8.79
C ASN A 265 -28.59 3.35 9.82
N ASP A 266 -28.37 3.59 11.11
CA ASP A 266 -29.15 2.99 12.21
C ASP A 266 -30.62 3.45 12.27
N LEU A 267 -31.00 4.46 11.49
CA LEU A 267 -32.40 4.86 11.26
C LEU A 267 -33.05 4.09 10.10
N GLY A 268 -32.33 3.17 9.46
CA GLY A 268 -32.80 2.40 8.31
C GLY A 268 -32.80 3.20 6.99
N ILE A 269 -32.14 4.34 6.94
CA ILE A 269 -32.10 5.20 5.76
C ILE A 269 -30.95 4.79 4.85
N ARG A 270 -31.26 4.45 3.59
CA ARG A 270 -30.28 4.33 2.51
C ARG A 270 -29.91 5.73 2.02
N PHE A 271 -28.75 6.24 2.43
CA PHE A 271 -28.36 7.63 2.23
C PHE A 271 -27.60 7.89 0.92
N MET A 272 -26.94 6.90 0.33
CA MET A 272 -26.12 7.08 -0.88
C MET A 272 -26.85 7.62 -2.11
N PRO A 273 -28.12 7.24 -2.42
CA PRO A 273 -28.85 7.80 -3.57
C PRO A 273 -29.08 9.31 -3.52
N ALA A 274 -29.06 9.91 -2.33
CA ALA A 274 -29.18 11.37 -2.16
C ALA A 274 -27.84 12.10 -2.39
N ILE A 275 -26.72 11.38 -2.45
CA ILE A 275 -25.35 11.92 -2.52
C ILE A 275 -24.78 11.80 -3.93
N HIS A 276 -24.98 10.64 -4.58
CA HIS A 276 -24.41 10.37 -5.91
C HIS A 276 -25.36 9.51 -6.76
N PRO A 277 -25.49 9.76 -8.08
CA PRO A 277 -26.38 8.99 -8.96
C PRO A 277 -26.04 7.49 -9.00
N ASP A 278 -24.75 7.13 -8.92
CA ASP A 278 -24.30 5.73 -8.87
C ASP A 278 -24.41 5.12 -7.47
N ALA A 279 -24.92 5.88 -6.49
CA ALA A 279 -25.14 5.45 -5.11
C ALA A 279 -23.92 4.71 -4.52
N GLU A 280 -24.06 3.43 -4.12
CA GLU A 280 -22.99 2.63 -3.50
C GLU A 280 -21.86 2.29 -4.47
N LEU A 281 -22.04 2.47 -5.77
CA LEU A 281 -21.03 2.25 -6.81
C LEU A 281 -20.26 3.52 -7.17
N ALA A 282 -20.55 4.64 -6.50
CA ALA A 282 -19.76 5.87 -6.61
C ALA A 282 -18.28 5.62 -6.26
N PRO A 283 -17.36 6.48 -6.71
CA PRO A 283 -15.94 6.42 -6.32
C PRO A 283 -15.75 6.28 -4.81
N ARG A 284 -14.71 5.53 -4.41
CA ARG A 284 -14.48 5.17 -2.99
C ARG A 284 -14.39 6.37 -2.06
N ASP A 285 -13.78 7.44 -2.50
CA ASP A 285 -13.64 8.69 -1.74
C ASP A 285 -15.00 9.33 -1.41
N ILE A 286 -15.94 9.31 -2.36
CA ILE A 286 -17.30 9.82 -2.16
C ILE A 286 -18.06 8.96 -1.14
N VAL A 287 -18.00 7.62 -1.30
CA VAL A 287 -18.68 6.70 -0.38
C VAL A 287 -18.06 6.76 1.02
N ALA A 288 -16.72 6.86 1.11
CA ALA A 288 -16.04 6.97 2.40
C ALA A 288 -16.40 8.27 3.13
N ARG A 289 -16.45 9.42 2.43
CA ARG A 289 -16.90 10.69 3.02
C ARG A 289 -18.36 10.63 3.47
N ALA A 290 -19.24 9.99 2.68
CA ALA A 290 -20.62 9.81 3.05
C ALA A 290 -20.78 9.03 4.37
N ASN A 291 -20.08 7.89 4.48
CA ASN A 291 -20.06 7.08 5.69
C ASN A 291 -19.47 7.87 6.87
N PHE A 292 -18.38 8.60 6.63
CA PHE A 292 -17.72 9.41 7.66
C PHE A 292 -18.69 10.48 8.21
N ARG A 293 -19.41 11.18 7.34
CA ARG A 293 -20.39 12.22 7.74
C ARG A 293 -21.57 11.66 8.53
N GLU A 294 -22.05 10.46 8.16
CA GLU A 294 -23.06 9.76 8.96
C GLU A 294 -22.54 9.46 10.38
N ILE A 295 -21.29 8.97 10.49
CA ILE A 295 -20.66 8.66 11.77
C ILE A 295 -20.42 9.93 12.59
N GLN A 296 -19.94 11.02 11.99
CA GLN A 296 -19.76 12.31 12.65
C GLN A 296 -21.09 12.91 13.15
N ALA A 297 -22.20 12.61 12.47
CA ALA A 297 -23.54 12.97 12.92
C ALA A 297 -24.09 12.07 14.04
N GLY A 298 -23.25 11.19 14.60
CA GLY A 298 -23.60 10.27 15.71
C GLY A 298 -24.39 9.03 15.28
N ARG A 299 -24.45 8.73 13.97
CA ARG A 299 -25.15 7.55 13.44
C ARG A 299 -24.18 6.37 13.26
N LYS A 300 -24.74 5.16 13.28
CA LYS A 300 -24.00 3.95 12.87
C LYS A 300 -24.29 3.65 11.40
N VAL A 301 -23.29 3.14 10.68
CA VAL A 301 -23.41 2.76 9.27
C VAL A 301 -23.27 1.26 9.12
N PHE A 302 -24.11 0.68 8.25
CA PHE A 302 -24.15 -0.75 7.99
C PHE A 302 -24.14 -1.02 6.48
N LEU A 303 -23.50 -2.10 6.09
CA LEU A 303 -23.61 -2.70 4.76
C LEU A 303 -24.68 -3.83 4.84
N ASP A 304 -25.76 -3.69 4.10
CA ASP A 304 -26.84 -4.67 4.06
C ASP A 304 -26.70 -5.58 2.83
N THR A 305 -26.33 -6.83 3.06
CA THR A 305 -26.16 -7.88 2.04
C THR A 305 -27.31 -8.88 2.01
N ARG A 306 -28.24 -8.79 2.95
CA ARG A 306 -29.25 -9.82 3.23
C ARG A 306 -30.21 -10.09 2.08
N GLN A 307 -30.61 -9.04 1.36
CA GLN A 307 -31.59 -9.18 0.25
C GLN A 307 -30.93 -9.67 -1.03
N VAL A 308 -29.68 -9.26 -1.31
CA VAL A 308 -29.04 -9.55 -2.59
C VAL A 308 -28.21 -10.83 -2.57
N LEU A 309 -27.66 -11.22 -1.43
CA LEU A 309 -26.84 -12.42 -1.28
C LEU A 309 -27.48 -13.47 -0.35
N GLY A 310 -28.12 -13.05 0.75
CA GLY A 310 -28.66 -13.99 1.72
C GLY A 310 -27.61 -15.04 2.13
N ALA A 311 -27.94 -16.32 2.02
CA ALA A 311 -27.03 -17.41 2.37
C ALA A 311 -25.85 -17.58 1.40
N ASP A 312 -25.94 -17.07 0.18
CA ASP A 312 -24.87 -17.19 -0.84
C ASP A 312 -23.61 -16.43 -0.42
N ILE A 313 -23.71 -15.46 0.49
CA ILE A 313 -22.54 -14.74 1.03
C ILE A 313 -21.51 -15.70 1.62
N LEU A 314 -21.95 -16.80 2.24
CA LEU A 314 -21.08 -17.78 2.90
C LEU A 314 -20.15 -18.51 1.91
N THR A 315 -20.60 -18.70 0.69
CA THR A 315 -19.87 -19.43 -0.36
C THR A 315 -19.17 -18.51 -1.34
N ARG A 316 -19.81 -17.37 -1.69
CA ARG A 316 -19.26 -16.43 -2.66
C ARG A 316 -18.22 -15.47 -2.05
N PHE A 317 -18.32 -15.20 -0.74
CA PHE A 317 -17.42 -14.30 0.00
C PHE A 317 -16.94 -14.95 1.31
N PRO A 318 -16.21 -16.08 1.24
CA PRO A 318 -15.85 -16.87 2.41
C PRO A 318 -14.95 -16.10 3.40
N THR A 319 -14.08 -15.21 2.90
CA THR A 319 -13.22 -14.40 3.77
C THR A 319 -14.03 -13.38 4.58
N VAL A 320 -14.93 -12.65 3.93
CA VAL A 320 -15.81 -11.68 4.61
C VAL A 320 -16.72 -12.41 5.61
N SER A 321 -17.31 -13.52 5.20
CA SER A 321 -18.16 -14.34 6.06
C SER A 321 -17.43 -14.80 7.32
N LYS A 322 -16.19 -15.27 7.16
CA LYS A 322 -15.34 -15.65 8.29
C LYS A 322 -15.11 -14.47 9.24
N TYR A 323 -14.75 -13.30 8.72
CA TYR A 323 -14.53 -12.11 9.56
C TYR A 323 -15.78 -11.68 10.33
N CYS A 324 -16.95 -11.75 9.70
CA CYS A 324 -18.23 -11.46 10.36
C CYS A 324 -18.50 -12.45 11.48
N LEU A 325 -18.40 -13.75 11.19
CA LEU A 325 -18.67 -14.82 12.18
C LEU A 325 -17.67 -14.77 13.35
N ASP A 326 -16.39 -14.53 13.10
CA ASP A 326 -15.37 -14.36 14.14
C ASP A 326 -15.68 -13.15 15.05
N ALA A 327 -16.38 -12.14 14.53
CA ALA A 327 -16.83 -10.96 15.28
C ALA A 327 -18.24 -11.13 15.91
N GLY A 328 -18.86 -12.30 15.76
CA GLY A 328 -20.20 -12.57 16.28
C GLY A 328 -21.34 -11.97 15.44
N ILE A 329 -21.07 -11.64 14.18
CA ILE A 329 -22.03 -11.10 13.20
C ILE A 329 -22.43 -12.24 12.25
N ASP A 330 -23.73 -12.57 12.16
CA ASP A 330 -24.24 -13.50 11.15
C ASP A 330 -24.56 -12.73 9.86
N PRO A 331 -23.71 -12.77 8.80
CA PRO A 331 -23.89 -11.94 7.61
C PRO A 331 -25.13 -12.34 6.78
N VAL A 332 -25.76 -13.49 7.08
CA VAL A 332 -27.02 -13.92 6.47
C VAL A 332 -28.21 -13.19 7.09
N ARG A 333 -28.14 -12.89 8.37
CA ARG A 333 -29.26 -12.35 9.17
C ARG A 333 -29.05 -10.91 9.61
N ASP A 334 -27.80 -10.52 9.86
CA ASP A 334 -27.44 -9.22 10.40
C ASP A 334 -26.92 -8.30 9.30
N MET A 335 -27.13 -7.00 9.45
CA MET A 335 -26.39 -6.00 8.69
C MET A 335 -24.96 -5.94 9.22
N ILE A 336 -23.99 -5.78 8.33
CA ILE A 336 -22.56 -5.72 8.68
C ILE A 336 -22.21 -4.28 9.09
N PRO A 337 -21.83 -4.02 10.35
CA PRO A 337 -21.44 -2.67 10.76
C PRO A 337 -20.11 -2.29 10.07
N VAL A 338 -20.05 -1.10 9.48
CA VAL A 338 -18.90 -0.66 8.70
C VAL A 338 -18.44 0.76 9.05
N THR A 339 -17.17 1.03 8.78
CA THR A 339 -16.54 2.33 8.97
C THR A 339 -15.50 2.59 7.87
N PRO A 340 -15.23 3.85 7.49
CA PRO A 340 -14.09 4.17 6.64
C PRO A 340 -12.77 3.81 7.34
N ALA A 341 -11.82 3.27 6.57
CA ALA A 341 -10.51 2.89 7.07
C ALA A 341 -9.43 3.20 6.04
N ALA A 342 -8.24 3.64 6.47
CA ALA A 342 -7.10 3.81 5.58
C ALA A 342 -6.76 2.48 4.92
N HIS A 343 -6.67 2.49 3.57
CA HIS A 343 -6.63 1.26 2.79
C HIS A 343 -5.49 1.22 1.78
N PHE A 344 -5.23 2.30 1.05
CA PHE A 344 -4.19 2.38 0.04
C PHE A 344 -3.61 3.81 -0.03
N HIS A 345 -2.31 3.91 -0.27
CA HIS A 345 -1.62 5.18 -0.48
C HIS A 345 -1.27 5.34 -1.95
N MET A 346 -1.83 6.34 -2.64
CA MET A 346 -1.55 6.61 -4.05
C MET A 346 -0.21 7.28 -4.24
N GLY A 347 0.22 8.08 -3.28
CA GLY A 347 1.54 8.71 -3.24
C GLY A 347 2.66 7.74 -2.85
N GLY A 348 3.88 8.25 -2.81
CA GLY A 348 5.06 7.48 -2.45
C GLY A 348 6.34 8.09 -2.98
N VAL A 349 7.39 7.29 -3.06
CA VAL A 349 8.64 7.71 -3.70
C VAL A 349 8.40 7.91 -5.19
N LYS A 350 8.68 9.13 -5.69
CA LYS A 350 8.56 9.43 -7.13
C LYS A 350 9.47 8.52 -7.94
N VAL A 351 8.91 7.89 -8.99
CA VAL A 351 9.67 7.03 -9.90
C VAL A 351 9.38 7.37 -11.36
N ASP A 352 10.33 7.03 -12.24
CA ASP A 352 10.13 7.06 -13.68
C ASP A 352 9.43 5.77 -14.18
N GLU A 353 9.20 5.67 -15.50
CA GLU A 353 8.58 4.52 -16.16
C GLU A 353 9.28 3.18 -15.90
N ARG A 354 10.56 3.21 -15.48
CA ARG A 354 11.39 2.04 -15.18
C ARG A 354 11.52 1.77 -13.68
N GLY A 355 10.77 2.51 -12.85
CA GLY A 355 10.81 2.39 -11.40
C GLY A 355 12.05 3.01 -10.74
N ARG A 356 12.84 3.84 -11.46
CA ARG A 356 14.00 4.54 -10.89
C ARG A 356 13.54 5.74 -10.08
N SER A 357 14.05 5.87 -8.87
CA SER A 357 13.82 7.07 -8.06
C SER A 357 14.73 8.24 -8.49
N SER A 358 14.54 9.39 -7.85
CA SER A 358 15.45 10.55 -8.00
C SER A 358 16.88 10.28 -7.49
N LEU A 359 17.09 9.18 -6.75
CA LEU A 359 18.41 8.80 -6.23
C LEU A 359 19.02 7.68 -7.09
N PRO A 360 20.19 7.87 -7.71
CA PRO A 360 20.87 6.81 -8.42
C PRO A 360 21.10 5.59 -7.54
N GLY A 361 20.88 4.39 -8.09
CA GLY A 361 21.04 3.11 -7.35
C GLY A 361 19.82 2.68 -6.54
N LEU A 362 18.73 3.47 -6.57
CA LEU A 362 17.49 3.17 -5.89
C LEU A 362 16.34 3.05 -6.89
N TRP A 363 15.68 1.89 -6.90
CA TRP A 363 14.41 1.62 -7.56
C TRP A 363 13.31 1.42 -6.52
N VAL A 364 12.07 1.73 -6.88
CA VAL A 364 10.93 1.54 -5.98
C VAL A 364 9.74 1.00 -6.77
N CYS A 365 9.02 0.04 -6.21
CA CYS A 365 7.81 -0.53 -6.83
C CYS A 365 6.73 -0.91 -5.82
N GLY A 366 5.51 -1.13 -6.33
CA GLY A 366 4.31 -1.36 -5.54
C GLY A 366 3.94 -0.13 -4.73
N GLU A 367 3.13 -0.27 -3.71
CA GLU A 367 2.56 0.83 -2.92
C GLU A 367 3.58 1.75 -2.22
N ALA A 368 4.88 1.44 -2.30
CA ALA A 368 5.95 2.33 -1.84
C ALA A 368 6.29 3.44 -2.84
N SER A 369 5.91 3.27 -4.11
CA SER A 369 6.20 4.18 -5.22
C SER A 369 4.99 5.02 -5.60
N CYS A 370 5.23 6.24 -6.09
CA CYS A 370 4.27 7.02 -6.86
C CYS A 370 4.69 6.98 -8.33
N THR A 371 3.92 6.29 -9.14
CA THR A 371 4.17 6.06 -10.57
C THR A 371 3.42 7.04 -11.47
N GLY A 372 2.44 7.78 -10.93
CA GLY A 372 1.48 8.57 -11.68
C GLY A 372 0.23 7.79 -12.14
N LEU A 373 0.19 6.46 -11.93
CA LEU A 373 -0.92 5.61 -12.38
C LEU A 373 -2.24 5.89 -11.66
N HIS A 374 -2.19 6.20 -10.37
CA HIS A 374 -3.39 6.22 -9.53
C HIS A 374 -4.00 7.61 -9.36
N GLY A 375 -3.27 8.66 -9.70
CA GLY A 375 -3.74 10.03 -9.47
C GLY A 375 -4.18 10.26 -8.03
N ALA A 376 -5.27 10.99 -7.85
CA ALA A 376 -5.81 11.33 -6.54
C ALA A 376 -6.70 10.23 -5.91
N ASN A 377 -7.07 9.19 -6.67
CA ASN A 377 -7.92 8.10 -6.18
C ASN A 377 -7.75 6.85 -7.06
N ARG A 378 -7.35 5.74 -6.45
CA ARG A 378 -7.01 4.50 -7.14
C ARG A 378 -8.24 3.76 -7.63
N LEU A 379 -8.23 3.35 -8.91
CA LEU A 379 -9.17 2.37 -9.44
C LEU A 379 -8.93 1.00 -8.78
N ALA A 380 -10.01 0.32 -8.40
CA ALA A 380 -9.93 -0.98 -7.76
C ALA A 380 -9.12 -2.00 -8.60
N SER A 381 -8.41 -2.92 -7.95
CA SER A 381 -7.59 -3.98 -8.57
C SER A 381 -6.39 -3.53 -9.42
N ASN A 382 -6.15 -2.20 -9.59
CA ASN A 382 -4.95 -1.69 -10.28
C ASN A 382 -3.67 -1.80 -9.44
N SER A 383 -3.76 -1.85 -8.10
CA SER A 383 -2.56 -1.90 -7.25
C SER A 383 -1.74 -3.19 -7.41
N LEU A 384 -2.42 -4.34 -7.61
CA LEU A 384 -1.73 -5.60 -7.87
C LEU A 384 -1.14 -5.60 -9.28
N LEU A 385 -1.83 -5.00 -10.26
CA LEU A 385 -1.32 -4.82 -11.62
C LEU A 385 -0.05 -3.96 -11.63
N GLU A 386 -0.09 -2.77 -11.01
CA GLU A 386 1.07 -1.88 -10.88
C GLU A 386 2.27 -2.62 -10.28
N ALA A 387 2.05 -3.36 -9.19
CA ALA A 387 3.11 -4.09 -8.50
C ALA A 387 3.85 -5.08 -9.42
N VAL A 388 3.14 -5.80 -10.28
CA VAL A 388 3.74 -6.79 -11.19
C VAL A 388 4.32 -6.13 -12.46
N VAL A 389 3.71 -5.07 -12.98
CA VAL A 389 4.23 -4.33 -14.13
C VAL A 389 5.56 -3.65 -13.77
N TYR A 390 5.58 -2.85 -12.71
CA TYR A 390 6.81 -2.18 -12.28
C TYR A 390 7.87 -3.17 -11.79
N GLY A 391 7.46 -4.28 -11.18
CA GLY A 391 8.39 -5.37 -10.87
C GLY A 391 9.10 -5.93 -12.08
N ALA A 392 8.39 -6.10 -13.21
CA ALA A 392 8.97 -6.54 -14.48
C ALA A 392 9.90 -5.48 -15.09
N ARG A 393 9.45 -4.22 -15.15
CA ARG A 393 10.22 -3.09 -15.70
C ARG A 393 11.53 -2.86 -14.95
N ILE A 394 11.52 -2.92 -13.61
CA ILE A 394 12.72 -2.83 -12.78
C ILE A 394 13.68 -3.98 -13.09
N ALA A 395 13.16 -5.20 -13.19
CA ALA A 395 13.99 -6.36 -13.50
C ALA A 395 14.67 -6.24 -14.87
N GLU A 396 13.98 -5.72 -15.87
CA GLU A 396 14.53 -5.42 -17.19
C GLU A 396 15.60 -4.33 -17.12
N ASP A 397 15.34 -3.23 -16.42
CA ASP A 397 16.25 -2.10 -16.30
C ASP A 397 17.55 -2.48 -15.58
N ILE A 398 17.45 -3.26 -14.50
CA ILE A 398 18.61 -3.75 -13.74
C ILE A 398 19.33 -4.88 -14.50
N GLY A 399 18.65 -5.52 -15.44
CA GLY A 399 19.16 -6.65 -16.22
C GLY A 399 20.49 -6.41 -16.90
N GLY A 400 20.87 -5.15 -17.20
CA GLY A 400 22.17 -4.76 -17.76
C GLY A 400 23.30 -4.52 -16.76
N LEU A 401 23.01 -4.49 -15.44
CA LEU A 401 24.04 -4.24 -14.44
C LEU A 401 24.92 -5.49 -14.25
N GLU A 402 26.25 -5.32 -14.40
CA GLU A 402 27.20 -6.39 -14.13
C GLU A 402 27.15 -6.81 -12.65
N PRO A 403 27.11 -8.11 -12.34
CA PRO A 403 27.25 -8.59 -10.95
C PRO A 403 28.58 -8.13 -10.34
N ALA A 404 28.62 -7.93 -9.04
CA ALA A 404 29.87 -7.64 -8.33
C ALA A 404 30.72 -8.92 -8.27
N ARG A 405 31.74 -9.02 -9.14
CA ARG A 405 32.56 -10.24 -9.28
C ARG A 405 33.52 -10.51 -8.12
N ASP A 406 33.81 -9.48 -7.30
CA ASP A 406 34.91 -9.53 -6.33
C ASP A 406 34.43 -9.54 -4.86
N LEU A 407 33.15 -9.81 -4.61
CA LEU A 407 32.59 -9.75 -3.27
C LEU A 407 32.29 -11.15 -2.74
N ALA A 408 32.69 -11.43 -1.50
CA ALA A 408 32.35 -12.66 -0.83
C ALA A 408 30.81 -12.82 -0.75
N PRO A 409 30.25 -13.98 -1.11
CA PRO A 409 28.82 -14.19 -1.09
C PRO A 409 28.26 -13.97 0.33
N PHE A 410 27.12 -13.30 0.42
CA PHE A 410 26.38 -13.13 1.65
C PHE A 410 25.96 -14.50 2.20
N LYS A 411 26.59 -14.95 3.29
CA LYS A 411 26.34 -16.27 3.87
C LYS A 411 25.11 -16.36 4.78
N GLY A 412 24.45 -15.25 5.02
CA GLY A 412 23.37 -15.11 5.99
C GLY A 412 23.82 -14.32 7.22
N ILE A 413 22.87 -13.95 8.05
CA ILE A 413 23.12 -13.38 9.37
C ILE A 413 22.70 -14.46 10.37
N GLU A 414 23.66 -14.97 11.16
CA GLU A 414 23.34 -15.87 12.27
C GLU A 414 22.83 -15.03 13.43
N TRP A 415 21.63 -15.36 13.89
CA TRP A 415 21.00 -14.75 15.03
C TRP A 415 20.80 -15.76 16.14
N ASP A 416 20.93 -15.33 17.39
CA ASP A 416 20.61 -16.16 18.54
C ASP A 416 19.08 -16.27 18.67
N GLU A 417 18.52 -17.49 18.64
CA GLU A 417 17.07 -17.73 18.53
C GLU A 417 16.25 -17.28 19.74
N GLU A 418 16.86 -17.19 20.94
CA GLU A 418 16.13 -16.86 22.18
C GLU A 418 15.71 -15.40 22.30
N GLU A 419 16.34 -14.44 21.62
CA GLU A 419 16.02 -13.01 21.70
C GLU A 419 14.85 -12.57 20.80
N GLY A 420 14.50 -13.34 19.76
CA GLY A 420 13.55 -12.96 18.72
C GLY A 420 12.10 -12.72 19.18
N ASN A 421 11.67 -13.43 20.20
CA ASN A 421 10.26 -13.42 20.61
C ASN A 421 9.85 -12.23 21.53
N ARG A 422 10.80 -11.61 22.21
CA ARG A 422 10.50 -10.53 23.18
C ARG A 422 10.26 -9.17 22.55
N ALA A 423 10.77 -8.93 21.38
CA ALA A 423 10.90 -7.58 20.82
C ALA A 423 9.77 -7.18 19.87
N GLU A 424 9.02 -8.13 19.29
CA GLU A 424 7.91 -7.81 18.37
C GLU A 424 6.72 -7.13 19.08
N THR A 425 6.46 -7.49 20.31
CA THR A 425 5.36 -6.94 21.13
C THR A 425 5.60 -5.46 21.49
N VAL A 426 6.83 -5.03 21.60
CA VAL A 426 7.18 -3.69 22.08
C VAL A 426 6.98 -2.60 21.02
N LEU A 427 7.15 -2.90 19.72
CA LEU A 427 6.93 -1.92 18.64
C LEU A 427 5.44 -1.75 18.27
N ARG A 428 4.63 -2.77 18.51
CA ARG A 428 3.18 -2.71 18.22
C ARG A 428 2.42 -1.77 19.15
N ASN A 429 2.86 -1.66 20.40
CA ASN A 429 2.11 -1.05 21.49
C ASN A 429 2.84 0.06 22.22
N THR A 430 3.84 0.73 21.63
CA THR A 430 4.35 1.94 22.27
C THR A 430 3.27 3.02 22.22
N VAL A 431 3.06 3.70 23.35
CA VAL A 431 2.11 4.82 23.46
C VAL A 431 2.33 5.83 22.33
N ALA A 432 3.58 6.17 22.04
CA ALA A 432 3.94 7.11 20.97
C ALA A 432 3.46 6.66 19.57
N VAL A 433 3.48 5.35 19.25
CA VAL A 433 2.96 4.85 17.96
C VAL A 433 1.44 4.95 17.92
N GLN A 434 0.77 4.64 19.02
CA GLN A 434 -0.70 4.76 19.07
C GLN A 434 -1.14 6.22 18.98
N ASP A 435 -0.43 7.12 19.65
CA ASP A 435 -0.72 8.55 19.62
C ASP A 435 -0.49 9.12 18.22
N LEU A 436 0.61 8.75 17.53
CA LEU A 436 0.83 9.12 16.13
C LEU A 436 -0.31 8.61 15.23
N ARG A 437 -0.77 7.38 15.41
CA ARG A 437 -1.88 6.83 14.64
C ARG A 437 -3.20 7.57 14.89
N ARG A 438 -3.45 8.03 16.12
CA ARG A 438 -4.62 8.87 16.43
C ARG A 438 -4.51 10.23 15.76
N VAL A 439 -3.36 10.91 15.89
CA VAL A 439 -3.12 12.19 15.20
C VAL A 439 -3.40 12.08 13.71
N MET A 440 -2.89 11.03 13.04
CA MET A 440 -3.14 10.81 11.62
C MET A 440 -4.62 10.53 11.31
N THR A 441 -5.31 9.79 12.16
CA THR A 441 -6.73 9.47 11.94
C THR A 441 -7.63 10.69 12.15
N ASP A 442 -7.39 11.44 13.22
CA ASP A 442 -8.28 12.50 13.67
C ASP A 442 -8.05 13.80 12.90
N LEU A 443 -6.80 14.11 12.50
CA LEU A 443 -6.41 15.40 11.93
C LEU A 443 -5.97 15.30 10.45
N VAL A 444 -5.61 14.11 9.96
CA VAL A 444 -5.13 13.88 8.59
C VAL A 444 -5.97 12.79 7.88
N GLY A 445 -7.20 12.62 8.35
CA GLY A 445 -8.11 11.55 7.96
C GLY A 445 -8.92 11.83 6.68
N VAL A 446 -10.19 11.39 6.69
CA VAL A 446 -11.11 11.46 5.54
C VAL A 446 -11.45 12.90 5.17
N GLU A 447 -11.69 13.75 6.16
CA GLU A 447 -11.90 15.19 6.00
C GLU A 447 -10.82 15.94 6.78
N ARG A 448 -10.32 17.03 6.22
CA ARG A 448 -9.17 17.80 6.73
C ARG A 448 -9.46 19.29 6.64
N ASP A 449 -8.78 20.09 7.46
CA ASP A 449 -8.73 21.55 7.33
C ASP A 449 -7.35 22.08 7.74
N ALA A 450 -7.09 23.38 7.50
CA ALA A 450 -5.80 23.98 7.79
C ALA A 450 -5.45 23.85 9.28
N ALA A 451 -6.40 24.16 10.17
CA ALA A 451 -6.15 24.16 11.62
C ALA A 451 -5.79 22.76 12.14
N GLY A 452 -6.52 21.73 11.69
CA GLY A 452 -6.24 20.33 12.01
C GLY A 452 -4.89 19.86 11.48
N LEU A 453 -4.56 20.20 10.22
CA LEU A 453 -3.27 19.83 9.61
C LEU A 453 -2.07 20.51 10.28
N GLU A 454 -2.18 21.79 10.64
CA GLU A 454 -1.16 22.48 11.43
C GLU A 454 -1.00 21.85 12.82
N GLN A 455 -2.12 21.51 13.47
CA GLN A 455 -2.08 20.82 14.77
C GLN A 455 -1.43 19.45 14.62
N ALA A 456 -1.73 18.68 13.57
CA ALA A 456 -1.07 17.41 13.31
C ALA A 456 0.46 17.56 13.17
N LEU A 457 0.92 18.58 12.45
CA LEU A 457 2.36 18.86 12.33
C LEU A 457 3.01 19.21 13.67
N ARG A 458 2.33 19.97 14.53
CA ARG A 458 2.78 20.27 15.91
C ARG A 458 2.85 19.00 16.76
N ASP A 459 1.82 18.18 16.72
CA ASP A 459 1.73 16.95 17.52
C ASP A 459 2.78 15.91 17.07
N ILE A 460 2.99 15.74 15.77
CA ILE A 460 4.04 14.86 15.22
C ILE A 460 5.42 15.32 15.70
N ALA A 461 5.70 16.63 15.67
CA ALA A 461 6.97 17.17 16.14
C ALA A 461 7.16 16.94 17.66
N HIS A 462 6.10 17.13 18.45
CA HIS A 462 6.13 16.88 19.89
C HIS A 462 6.35 15.40 20.20
N LEU A 463 5.64 14.49 19.52
CA LEU A 463 5.80 13.04 19.67
C LEU A 463 7.21 12.57 19.30
N GLU A 464 7.80 13.17 18.25
CA GLU A 464 9.19 12.89 17.85
C GLU A 464 10.20 13.35 18.91
N ALA A 465 10.00 14.57 19.46
CA ALA A 465 10.89 15.14 20.47
C ALA A 465 10.76 14.50 21.87
N SER A 466 9.58 14.01 22.22
CA SER A 466 9.28 13.40 23.52
C SER A 466 9.56 11.91 23.62
N ALA A 467 9.88 11.24 22.49
CA ALA A 467 10.19 9.82 22.49
C ALA A 467 11.48 9.55 23.29
N GLU A 468 11.40 8.73 24.34
CA GLU A 468 12.55 8.36 25.19
C GLU A 468 13.69 7.73 24.39
N GLN A 469 13.36 7.03 23.31
CA GLN A 469 14.31 6.48 22.34
C GLN A 469 13.73 6.61 20.93
N VAL A 470 14.29 7.49 20.14
CA VAL A 470 13.91 7.65 18.74
C VAL A 470 14.58 6.56 17.91
N THR A 471 13.84 5.50 17.61
CA THR A 471 14.34 4.43 16.72
C THR A 471 14.24 4.86 15.25
N SER A 472 15.10 4.32 14.38
CA SER A 472 15.01 4.58 12.93
C SER A 472 13.64 4.20 12.34
N ALA A 473 12.99 3.16 12.87
CA ALA A 473 11.64 2.78 12.47
C ALA A 473 10.61 3.86 12.83
N TYR A 474 10.69 4.43 14.05
CA TYR A 474 9.81 5.51 14.48
C TYR A 474 10.06 6.79 13.68
N LEU A 475 11.33 7.13 13.43
CA LEU A 475 11.68 8.26 12.54
C LEU A 475 11.14 8.11 11.13
N ASN A 476 11.14 6.90 10.56
CA ASN A 476 10.53 6.66 9.25
C ASN A 476 9.01 6.91 9.29
N MET A 477 8.34 6.51 10.38
CA MET A 477 6.91 6.75 10.57
C MET A 477 6.59 8.24 10.70
N THR A 478 7.29 8.98 11.58
CA THR A 478 7.07 10.42 11.79
C THR A 478 7.45 11.24 10.56
N THR A 479 8.49 10.83 9.82
CA THR A 479 8.86 11.41 8.53
C THR A 479 7.71 11.26 7.52
N SER A 480 7.15 10.05 7.37
CA SER A 480 6.04 9.80 6.46
C SER A 480 4.78 10.58 6.88
N ALA A 481 4.46 10.60 8.18
CA ALA A 481 3.35 11.39 8.70
C ALA A 481 3.51 12.89 8.43
N THR A 482 4.72 13.43 8.63
CA THR A 482 5.04 14.83 8.32
C THR A 482 4.85 15.14 6.84
N LEU A 483 5.33 14.26 5.93
CA LEU A 483 5.17 14.45 4.49
C LEU A 483 3.71 14.49 4.07
N VAL A 484 2.89 13.55 4.59
CA VAL A 484 1.44 13.52 4.30
C VAL A 484 0.75 14.79 4.80
N ALA A 485 0.98 15.18 6.05
CA ALA A 485 0.34 16.36 6.65
C ALA A 485 0.79 17.67 5.98
N ALA A 486 2.08 17.82 5.69
CA ALA A 486 2.64 19.01 5.04
C ALA A 486 2.14 19.18 3.59
N ALA A 487 2.10 18.10 2.81
CA ALA A 487 1.56 18.14 1.46
C ALA A 487 0.05 18.41 1.46
N ALA A 488 -0.70 17.80 2.39
CA ALA A 488 -2.12 18.05 2.57
C ALA A 488 -2.42 19.51 2.97
N LEU A 489 -1.57 20.12 3.81
CA LEU A 489 -1.71 21.54 4.17
C LEU A 489 -1.41 22.45 2.96
N ARG A 490 -0.40 22.11 2.16
CA ARG A 490 0.02 22.88 0.98
C ARG A 490 -1.02 22.85 -0.14
N ARG A 491 -1.70 21.71 -0.36
CA ARG A 491 -2.73 21.56 -1.39
C ARG A 491 -4.05 22.19 -0.96
N THR A 492 -4.41 23.31 -1.56
CA THR A 492 -5.59 24.11 -1.21
C THR A 492 -6.76 23.85 -2.18
N GLU A 493 -7.16 22.59 -2.29
CA GLU A 493 -8.30 22.11 -3.06
C GLU A 493 -8.85 20.81 -2.44
N SER A 494 -9.93 20.26 -3.00
CA SER A 494 -10.40 18.90 -2.75
C SER A 494 -10.40 18.08 -4.03
N ARG A 495 -9.75 16.90 -4.01
CA ARG A 495 -9.64 16.02 -5.18
C ARG A 495 -9.43 14.57 -4.72
N GLY A 496 -10.29 13.63 -5.18
CA GLY A 496 -10.21 12.22 -4.85
C GLY A 496 -10.08 11.94 -3.35
N GLY A 497 -9.01 11.25 -2.92
CA GLY A 497 -8.76 10.92 -1.53
C GLY A 497 -8.33 12.09 -0.63
N HIS A 498 -8.07 13.26 -1.18
CA HIS A 498 -7.75 14.47 -0.43
C HIS A 498 -8.95 15.41 -0.39
N TYR A 499 -9.56 15.56 0.78
CA TYR A 499 -10.71 16.46 0.97
C TYR A 499 -10.43 17.50 2.06
N ARG A 500 -10.51 18.79 1.68
CA ARG A 500 -10.32 19.96 2.53
C ARG A 500 -11.68 20.64 2.76
N THR A 501 -12.15 20.67 4.00
CA THR A 501 -13.43 21.33 4.34
C THR A 501 -13.38 22.84 4.14
N ASP A 502 -12.20 23.44 4.24
CA ASP A 502 -11.92 24.85 3.97
C ASP A 502 -11.67 25.16 2.48
N PHE A 503 -11.44 24.14 1.64
CA PHE A 503 -11.31 24.22 0.18
C PHE A 503 -12.04 23.04 -0.48
N PRO A 504 -13.39 22.98 -0.43
CA PRO A 504 -14.16 21.79 -0.80
C PRO A 504 -14.21 21.49 -2.30
N GLU A 505 -13.84 22.44 -3.15
CA GLU A 505 -13.90 22.31 -4.60
C GLU A 505 -12.53 22.00 -5.20
N PRO A 506 -12.48 21.27 -6.32
CA PRO A 506 -11.25 21.08 -7.08
C PRO A 506 -10.82 22.39 -7.75
N SER A 507 -9.52 22.55 -7.96
CA SER A 507 -8.95 23.74 -8.61
C SER A 507 -8.08 23.33 -9.81
N GLU A 508 -8.27 23.99 -10.95
CA GLU A 508 -7.43 23.79 -12.15
C GLU A 508 -5.94 24.05 -11.86
N SER A 509 -5.65 25.01 -10.97
CA SER A 509 -4.26 25.31 -10.58
C SER A 509 -3.56 24.16 -9.84
N TRP A 510 -4.33 23.20 -9.33
CA TRP A 510 -3.87 22.01 -8.63
C TRP A 510 -4.01 20.71 -9.46
N GLU A 511 -4.38 20.80 -10.74
CA GLU A 511 -4.48 19.63 -11.62
C GLU A 511 -3.08 19.14 -12.05
N HIS A 512 -2.27 18.79 -11.05
CA HIS A 512 -0.91 18.27 -11.21
C HIS A 512 -0.47 17.48 -9.97
N HIS A 513 0.53 16.65 -10.13
CA HIS A 513 1.16 15.91 -9.04
C HIS A 513 1.86 16.86 -8.06
N THR A 514 1.72 16.60 -6.77
CA THR A 514 2.53 17.22 -5.73
C THR A 514 3.91 16.56 -5.70
N GLU A 515 4.96 17.37 -5.73
CA GLU A 515 6.31 16.90 -5.43
C GLU A 515 6.83 17.61 -4.19
N ILE A 516 7.45 16.87 -3.27
CA ILE A 516 7.95 17.41 -2.02
C ILE A 516 9.20 16.64 -1.56
N THR A 517 10.18 17.38 -1.06
CA THR A 517 11.32 16.83 -0.33
C THR A 517 11.07 16.83 1.17
N LEU A 518 11.86 16.07 1.91
CA LEU A 518 11.78 16.11 3.39
C LEU A 518 12.10 17.51 3.94
N ASP A 519 13.08 18.21 3.35
CA ASP A 519 13.47 19.55 3.81
C ASP A 519 12.32 20.55 3.64
N GLU A 520 11.59 20.51 2.52
CA GLU A 520 10.38 21.32 2.31
C GLU A 520 9.26 20.98 3.31
N ALA A 521 9.01 19.69 3.56
CA ALA A 521 8.01 19.28 4.54
C ALA A 521 8.38 19.72 5.97
N LEU A 522 9.67 19.65 6.33
CA LEU A 522 10.16 20.14 7.61
C LEU A 522 10.07 21.67 7.72
N ALA A 523 10.26 22.42 6.64
CA ALA A 523 10.05 23.87 6.61
C ALA A 523 8.59 24.23 6.86
N ILE A 524 7.63 23.51 6.24
CA ILE A 524 6.19 23.68 6.48
C ILE A 524 5.87 23.35 7.95
N ARG A 525 6.42 22.26 8.50
CA ARG A 525 6.26 21.90 9.92
C ARG A 525 6.81 22.97 10.85
N ALA A 526 7.97 23.55 10.54
CA ALA A 526 8.57 24.63 11.34
C ALA A 526 7.70 25.90 11.34
N ALA A 527 7.08 26.24 10.21
CA ALA A 527 6.12 27.35 10.13
C ALA A 527 4.91 27.10 11.03
N ALA A 528 4.34 25.89 11.02
CA ALA A 528 3.23 25.50 11.89
C ALA A 528 3.57 25.53 13.40
N LEU A 529 4.83 25.33 13.76
CA LEU A 529 5.32 25.43 15.16
C LEU A 529 5.48 26.89 15.63
N SER A 530 5.61 27.85 14.69
CA SER A 530 5.87 29.26 15.00
C SER A 530 4.59 30.11 15.06
N GLY A 531 3.48 29.63 14.51
CA GLY A 531 2.16 30.25 14.54
C GLY A 531 1.31 29.73 15.69
#